data_27cd1fd2e1be2e5c64b78b323008a33a
#
_entry.id   27cd1fd2e1be2e5c64b78b323008a33a
#
_cell.length_a   1.000
_cell.length_b   1.000
_cell.length_c   1.000
_cell.angle_alpha   90.00
_cell.angle_beta   90.00
_cell.angle_gamma   90.00
#
_symmetry.space_group_name_H-M   'P 1'
#
loop_
_entity.id
_entity.type
_entity.pdbx_description
1 polymer ?
#
loop_
_entity_poly.entity_id
_entity_poly.type
_entity_poly.pdbx_seq_one_letter_code
_entity_poly.pdbx_strand_id
1 'polypeptide(L)' 'MNAKPNKEVRIPELRGLSMRKAMSTLSNKGIIPDMIGSGKVTWQSPSPGTLVQSGDICKVGLK' A
#
# COMPACT_ATOMS: atom_id res chain seq x y z
N MET A 1 18.12 -14.75 15.82
CA MET A 1 17.68 -14.63 15.33
C MET A 1 17.36 -14.22 14.44
N ASN A 2 17.26 -14.21 14.07
CA ASN A 2 17.03 -13.67 13.22
C ASN A 2 16.02 -13.19 12.83
N ALA A 3 16.04 -12.39 12.87
CA ALA A 3 14.80 -11.75 12.69
C ALA A 3 14.34 -11.93 11.28
N LYS A 4 13.10 -12.13 11.13
CA LYS A 4 12.54 -12.27 9.84
C LYS A 4 12.37 -10.94 9.22
N PRO A 5 13.03 -10.65 8.19
CA PRO A 5 12.89 -9.35 7.56
C PRO A 5 11.53 -9.18 6.88
N ASN A 6 10.95 -10.27 6.41
CA ASN A 6 9.70 -10.17 5.66
C ASN A 6 8.54 -10.72 6.42
N LYS A 7 7.45 -9.97 6.42
CA LYS A 7 6.26 -10.34 7.09
C LYS A 7 5.13 -10.31 6.11
N GLU A 8 4.25 -11.29 6.17
CA GLU A 8 3.08 -11.30 5.31
C GLU A 8 2.10 -10.24 5.74
N VAL A 9 1.62 -9.45 4.78
CA VAL A 9 0.61 -8.44 5.05
C VAL A 9 -0.42 -8.46 3.97
N ARG A 10 -1.64 -8.12 4.32
CA ARG A 10 -2.71 -8.00 3.36
C ARG A 10 -2.79 -6.58 2.86
N ILE A 11 -2.96 -6.43 1.56
CA ILE A 11 -3.11 -5.11 0.97
C ILE A 11 -4.47 -4.56 1.39
N PRO A 12 -4.50 -3.36 1.97
CA PRO A 12 -5.77 -2.77 2.40
C PRO A 12 -6.52 -2.14 1.24
N GLU A 13 -7.80 -1.89 1.45
CA GLU A 13 -8.61 -1.16 0.48
C GLU A 13 -8.25 0.32 0.59
N LEU A 14 -7.79 0.89 -0.50
CA LEU A 14 -7.34 2.29 -0.50
C LEU A 14 -8.22 3.23 -1.30
N ARG A 15 -9.09 2.70 -2.14
CA ARG A 15 -9.91 3.55 -3.01
C ARG A 15 -10.71 4.55 -2.21
N GLY A 16 -10.73 5.78 -2.67
CA GLY A 16 -11.45 6.86 -2.01
C GLY A 16 -10.64 7.60 -0.98
N LEU A 17 -9.50 7.08 -0.59
CA LEU A 17 -8.65 7.76 0.39
C LEU A 17 -7.85 8.86 -0.28
N SER A 18 -7.47 9.85 0.53
CA SER A 18 -6.56 10.89 0.04
C SER A 18 -5.16 10.29 -0.07
N MET A 19 -4.30 10.97 -0.81
CA MET A 19 -2.93 10.52 -0.97
C MET A 19 -2.25 10.32 0.38
N ARG A 20 -2.40 11.29 1.26
CA ARG A 20 -1.77 11.22 2.58
C ARG A 20 -2.24 10.02 3.37
N LYS A 21 -3.56 9.80 3.35
CA LYS A 21 -4.12 8.70 4.10
C LYS A 21 -3.68 7.36 3.54
N ALA A 22 -3.67 7.25 2.21
CA ALA A 22 -3.24 6.02 1.56
C ALA A 22 -1.77 5.74 1.86
N MET A 23 -0.95 6.77 1.78
CA MET A 23 0.47 6.64 2.05
C MET A 23 0.71 6.18 3.49
N SER A 24 0.01 6.80 4.42
CA SER A 24 0.14 6.47 5.82
C SER A 24 -0.31 5.03 6.09
N THR A 25 -1.41 4.64 5.48
CA THR A 25 -1.94 3.29 5.66
C THR A 25 -0.95 2.24 5.19
N LEU A 26 -0.35 2.47 4.02
CA LEU A 26 0.63 1.52 3.49
C LEU A 26 1.90 1.51 4.32
N SER A 27 2.37 2.68 4.71
CA SER A 27 3.59 2.78 5.50
C SER A 27 3.45 2.07 6.84
N ASN A 28 2.28 2.17 7.46
CA ASN A 28 2.04 1.51 8.72
C ASN A 28 2.09 -0.01 8.60
N LYS A 29 1.89 -0.52 7.41
CA LYS A 29 1.96 -1.96 7.17
C LYS A 29 3.31 -2.39 6.63
N GLY A 30 4.23 -1.45 6.49
CA GLY A 30 5.55 -1.77 5.98
C GLY A 30 5.60 -1.91 4.47
N ILE A 31 4.56 -1.45 3.78
CA ILE A 31 4.50 -1.51 2.33
C ILE A 31 4.96 -0.18 1.77
N ILE A 32 5.74 -0.23 0.71
CA ILE A 32 6.27 0.99 0.09
C ILE A 32 5.24 1.53 -0.89
N PRO A 33 4.72 2.75 -0.65
CA PRO A 33 3.72 3.31 -1.54
C PRO A 33 4.38 3.94 -2.77
N ASP A 34 3.78 3.69 -3.93
CA ASP A 34 4.23 4.32 -5.17
C ASP A 34 3.03 5.08 -5.71
N MET A 35 3.00 6.38 -5.43
CA MET A 35 1.86 7.21 -5.76
C MET A 35 1.96 7.77 -7.16
N ILE A 36 0.89 7.63 -7.92
CA ILE A 36 0.83 8.11 -9.30
C ILE A 36 -0.36 9.05 -9.43
N GLY A 37 -0.09 10.30 -9.75
CA GLY A 37 -1.14 11.30 -9.88
C GLY A 37 -1.39 12.02 -8.57
N SER A 38 -2.53 12.67 -8.46
CA SER A 38 -2.89 13.39 -7.26
C SER A 38 -4.41 13.37 -7.13
N GLY A 39 -4.88 13.64 -5.90
CA GLY A 39 -6.30 13.63 -5.62
C GLY A 39 -6.64 12.45 -4.73
N LYS A 40 -7.66 11.71 -5.12
CA LYS A 40 -8.09 10.55 -4.34
C LYS A 40 -7.75 9.26 -5.07
N VAL A 41 -7.56 8.22 -4.30
CA VAL A 41 -7.21 6.92 -4.87
C VAL A 41 -8.34 6.40 -5.74
N THR A 42 -8.02 6.07 -6.98
CA THR A 42 -8.98 5.50 -7.91
C THR A 42 -8.67 4.05 -8.25
N TRP A 43 -7.41 3.65 -8.12
CA TRP A 43 -7.03 2.26 -8.35
C TRP A 43 -5.77 1.95 -7.56
N GLN A 44 -5.54 0.68 -7.37
CA GLN A 44 -4.34 0.22 -6.67
C GLN A 44 -3.91 -1.12 -7.23
N SER A 45 -2.64 -1.42 -7.09
CA SER A 45 -2.09 -2.70 -7.51
C SER A 45 -0.96 -3.07 -6.56
N PRO A 46 -1.05 -4.19 -5.85
CA PRO A 46 -2.04 -5.27 -5.95
C PRO A 46 -3.41 -4.88 -5.42
N SER A 47 -4.38 -5.71 -5.70
CA SER A 47 -5.74 -5.43 -5.24
C SER A 47 -5.89 -5.70 -3.74
N PRO A 48 -6.93 -5.14 -3.14
CA PRO A 48 -7.18 -5.35 -1.70
C PRO A 48 -7.30 -6.83 -1.37
N GLY A 49 -6.74 -7.20 -0.25
CA GLY A 49 -6.78 -8.58 0.20
C GLY A 49 -5.64 -9.45 -0.29
N THR A 50 -4.86 -8.96 -1.24
CA THR A 50 -3.72 -9.70 -1.76
C THR A 50 -2.65 -9.79 -0.66
N LEU A 51 -2.05 -10.97 -0.53
CA LEU A 51 -0.98 -11.16 0.43
C LEU A 51 0.35 -10.77 -0.20
N VAL A 52 1.07 -9.91 0.48
CA VAL A 52 2.39 -9.48 0.03
C VAL A 52 3.30 -9.52 1.24
N GLN A 53 4.55 -9.16 1.04
CA GLN A 53 5.52 -9.14 2.13
C GLN A 53 5.91 -7.70 2.41
N SER A 54 6.22 -7.43 3.67
CA SER A 54 6.66 -6.09 4.03
C SER A 54 7.88 -5.75 3.20
N GLY A 55 7.94 -4.51 2.72
CA GLY A 55 8.97 -4.10 1.79
C GLY A 55 8.52 -4.14 0.34
N ASP A 56 7.41 -4.82 0.07
CA ASP A 56 6.86 -4.83 -1.29
C ASP A 56 6.27 -3.47 -1.62
N ILE A 57 6.16 -3.20 -2.91
CA ILE A 57 5.65 -1.92 -3.40
C ILE A 57 4.19 -2.06 -3.78
N CYS A 58 3.38 -1.08 -3.41
CA CYS A 58 2.00 -1.00 -3.84
C CYS A 58 1.82 0.26 -4.66
N LYS A 59 1.42 0.10 -5.91
CA LYS A 59 1.16 1.24 -6.78
C LYS A 59 -0.24 1.75 -6.53
N VAL A 60 -0.36 3.06 -6.46
CA VAL A 60 -1.63 3.69 -6.14
C VAL A 60 -1.87 4.82 -7.13
N GLY A 61 -2.96 4.72 -7.87
CA GLY A 61 -3.32 5.77 -8.82
C GLY A 61 -4.33 6.73 -8.21
N LEU A 62 -4.06 8.02 -8.37
CA LEU A 62 -4.92 9.06 -7.81
C LEU A 62 -5.39 9.98 -8.92
N LYS A 63 -6.55 10.59 -8.68
CA LYS A 63 -7.10 11.46 -9.68
C LYS A 63 -7.95 12.57 -9.10
#